data_9d62e81a1ed6a17977144e68de925707
#
_entry.id   9d62e81a1ed6a17977144e68de925707
#
_cell.length_a   1.000
_cell.length_b   1.000
_cell.length_c   1.000
_cell.angle_alpha   90.00
_cell.angle_beta   90.00
_cell.angle_gamma   90.00
#
_symmetry.space_group_name_H-M   'P 1'
#
loop_
_entity.id
_entity.type
_entity.pdbx_description
1 polymer ?
#
loop_
_entity_poly.entity_id
_entity_poly.type
_entity_poly.pdbx_seq_one_letter_code
_entity_poly.pdbx_strand_id
1 'polypeptide(L)'
;MASDQTTAAPAVLIVENEVLVRMAVAAYLRECGFKVVEARTAAEALRVFESDITVDVLFCCVDIPGDMDGFSLAQWVRRERPQTKVILTSGVRRSAEEAGTLCEQGPHLAKPYDHRNLERCIRRLLAREA
;
A
#
# COMPACT_ATOMS: atom_id res chain seq x y z
N MET A 1 15.48 13.77 23.22
CA MET A 1 15.18 13.30 22.72
C MET A 1 14.47 12.58 22.54
N ALA A 2 14.21 12.59 22.78
CA ALA A 2 13.56 11.68 22.67
C ALA A 2 12.94 11.48 21.78
N SER A 3 12.51 11.96 21.66
CA SER A 3 11.71 12.00 20.87
C SER A 3 11.83 11.32 19.75
N ASP A 4 12.67 11.19 19.33
CA ASP A 4 12.76 10.61 18.21
C ASP A 4 12.19 9.39 18.01
N GLN A 5 12.13 8.66 18.95
CA GLN A 5 11.60 7.41 18.88
C GLN A 5 10.18 7.46 18.61
N THR A 6 9.56 8.45 19.12
CA THR A 6 8.14 8.54 18.91
C THR A 6 7.83 9.05 17.54
N THR A 7 8.85 9.47 16.84
CA THR A 7 8.63 10.01 15.53
C THR A 7 9.18 9.09 14.45
N ALA A 8 9.23 7.80 14.76
CA ALA A 8 9.63 6.85 13.74
C ALA A 8 8.72 6.99 12.53
N ALA A 9 9.32 7.04 11.36
CA ALA A 9 8.57 7.22 10.14
C ALA A 9 7.66 6.04 9.89
N PRO A 10 6.42 6.28 9.45
CA PRO A 10 5.54 5.19 9.07
C PRO A 10 6.12 4.40 7.91
N ALA A 11 5.86 3.11 7.89
CA ALA A 11 6.36 2.22 6.87
C ALA A 11 5.26 1.87 5.87
N VAL A 12 5.56 2.05 4.60
CA VAL A 12 4.64 1.74 3.51
C VAL A 12 5.21 0.59 2.71
N LEU A 13 4.43 -0.46 2.53
CA LEU A 13 4.80 -1.57 1.68
C LEU A 13 4.11 -1.35 0.33
N ILE A 14 4.90 -1.22 -0.72
CA ILE A 14 4.38 -1.02 -2.07
C ILE A 14 4.47 -2.35 -2.80
N VAL A 15 3.34 -2.82 -3.32
CA VAL A 15 3.31 -4.06 -4.10
C VAL A 15 2.88 -3.70 -5.51
N GLU A 16 3.83 -3.72 -6.41
CA GLU A 16 3.63 -3.28 -7.78
C GLU A 16 4.57 -4.03 -8.70
N ASN A 17 4.05 -4.66 -9.72
CA ASN A 17 4.86 -5.46 -10.62
C ASN A 17 5.66 -4.62 -11.61
N GLU A 18 5.13 -3.47 -12.04
CA GLU A 18 5.84 -2.64 -13.00
C GLU A 18 6.98 -1.90 -12.31
N VAL A 19 8.20 -2.22 -12.73
CA VAL A 19 9.41 -1.74 -12.05
C VAL A 19 9.47 -0.22 -12.00
N LEU A 20 9.22 0.43 -13.14
CA LEU A 20 9.35 1.90 -13.18
C LEU A 20 8.29 2.59 -12.35
N VAL A 21 7.07 2.06 -12.36
CA VAL A 21 6.00 2.61 -11.53
C VAL A 21 6.34 2.45 -10.08
N ARG A 22 6.78 1.24 -9.69
CA ARG A 22 7.12 0.97 -8.30
C ARG A 22 8.25 1.87 -7.82
N MET A 23 9.29 2.00 -8.62
CA MET A 23 10.45 2.80 -8.23
C MET A 23 10.10 4.27 -8.08
N ALA A 24 9.26 4.80 -8.98
CA ALA A 24 8.87 6.20 -8.92
C ALA A 24 8.06 6.49 -7.67
N VAL A 25 7.12 5.61 -7.34
CA VAL A 25 6.30 5.79 -6.14
C VAL A 25 7.17 5.68 -4.90
N ALA A 26 8.07 4.69 -4.88
CA ALA A 26 8.93 4.49 -3.72
C ALA A 26 9.82 5.71 -3.48
N ALA A 27 10.41 6.24 -4.56
CA ALA A 27 11.28 7.42 -4.43
C ALA A 27 10.50 8.60 -3.89
N TYR A 28 9.30 8.83 -4.42
CA TYR A 28 8.49 9.95 -3.99
C TYR A 28 8.13 9.84 -2.49
N LEU A 29 7.69 8.66 -2.07
CA LEU A 29 7.29 8.49 -0.68
C LEU A 29 8.47 8.56 0.28
N ARG A 30 9.63 8.09 -0.15
CA ARG A 30 10.82 8.24 0.68
C ARG A 30 11.18 9.70 0.88
N GLU A 31 11.01 10.51 -0.16
CA GLU A 31 11.25 11.95 -0.04
C GLU A 31 10.23 12.61 0.87
N CYS A 32 9.05 12.03 0.98
CA CYS A 32 8.02 12.54 1.88
C CYS A 32 8.27 12.14 3.33
N GLY A 33 9.29 11.33 3.58
CA GLY A 33 9.63 10.94 4.94
C GLY A 33 9.15 9.57 5.39
N PHE A 34 8.55 8.80 4.49
CA PHE A 34 8.11 7.45 4.83
C PHE A 34 9.24 6.45 4.67
N LYS A 35 9.20 5.39 5.46
CA LYS A 35 9.98 4.20 5.19
C LYS A 35 9.24 3.43 4.12
N VAL A 36 9.96 2.88 3.15
CA VAL A 36 9.31 2.20 2.03
C VAL A 36 9.96 0.85 1.81
N VAL A 37 9.15 -0.17 1.70
CA VAL A 37 9.57 -1.51 1.33
C VAL A 37 8.87 -1.83 0.02
N GLU A 38 9.57 -2.46 -0.91
CA GLU A 38 9.04 -2.75 -2.23
C GLU A 38 8.89 -4.24 -2.45
N ALA A 39 7.80 -4.63 -3.07
CA ALA A 39 7.54 -6.02 -3.42
C ALA A 39 6.91 -6.05 -4.81
N ARG A 40 7.18 -7.12 -5.55
CA ARG A 40 6.62 -7.26 -6.89
C ARG A 40 5.43 -8.19 -6.92
N THR A 41 5.31 -9.06 -5.91
CA THR A 41 4.27 -10.08 -5.87
C THR A 41 3.70 -10.17 -4.47
N ALA A 42 2.56 -10.84 -4.36
CA ALA A 42 1.98 -11.09 -3.05
C ALA A 42 2.90 -11.97 -2.20
N ALA A 43 3.58 -12.93 -2.83
CA ALA A 43 4.49 -13.80 -2.08
C ALA A 43 5.59 -12.99 -1.41
N GLU A 44 6.17 -12.02 -2.12
CA GLU A 44 7.17 -11.15 -1.53
C GLU A 44 6.58 -10.30 -0.40
N ALA A 45 5.36 -9.80 -0.60
CA ALA A 45 4.69 -9.01 0.42
C ALA A 45 4.45 -9.83 1.68
N LEU A 46 4.02 -11.07 1.53
CA LEU A 46 3.78 -11.93 2.68
C LEU A 46 5.05 -12.18 3.47
N ARG A 47 6.19 -12.29 2.79
CA ARG A 47 7.46 -12.43 3.50
C ARG A 47 7.77 -11.21 4.35
N VAL A 48 7.42 -10.03 3.85
CA VAL A 48 7.62 -8.80 4.63
C VAL A 48 6.75 -8.85 5.89
N PHE A 49 5.49 -9.26 5.75
CA PHE A 49 4.60 -9.35 6.90
C PHE A 49 5.04 -10.40 7.92
N GLU A 50 5.77 -11.42 7.46
CA GLU A 50 6.27 -12.45 8.35
C GLU A 50 7.60 -12.08 8.98
N SER A 51 8.21 -10.99 8.56
CA SER A 51 9.47 -10.53 9.10
C SER A 51 9.22 -9.60 10.30
N ASP A 52 10.31 -9.01 10.81
CA ASP A 52 10.19 -8.07 11.91
C ASP A 52 9.76 -6.68 11.47
N ILE A 53 9.58 -6.47 10.17
CA ILE A 53 9.22 -5.15 9.66
C ILE A 53 7.76 -4.88 9.99
N THR A 54 7.51 -3.74 10.64
CA THR A 54 6.15 -3.29 10.88
C THR A 54 5.67 -2.53 9.65
N VAL A 55 4.52 -2.92 9.13
CA VAL A 55 3.94 -2.26 7.95
C VAL A 55 2.73 -1.46 8.41
N ASP A 56 2.78 -0.16 8.24
CA ASP A 56 1.67 0.71 8.63
C ASP A 56 0.64 0.85 7.52
N VAL A 57 1.10 0.85 6.26
CA VAL A 57 0.22 0.98 5.11
C VAL A 57 0.66 -0.01 4.03
N LEU A 58 -0.29 -0.73 3.48
CA LEU A 58 -0.08 -1.55 2.28
C LEU A 58 -0.66 -0.78 1.10
N PHE A 59 0.17 -0.47 0.12
CA PHE A 59 -0.29 0.12 -1.13
C PHE A 59 -0.07 -0.93 -2.21
N CYS A 60 -1.14 -1.50 -2.72
CA CYS A 60 -1.07 -2.69 -3.55
C CYS A 60 -1.85 -2.54 -4.84
N CYS A 61 -1.22 -2.92 -5.94
CA CYS A 61 -1.90 -3.01 -7.23
C CYS A 61 -2.70 -4.31 -7.27
N VAL A 62 -3.95 -4.25 -7.73
CA VAL A 62 -4.78 -5.45 -7.79
C VAL A 62 -4.29 -6.41 -8.87
N ASP A 63 -3.57 -5.91 -9.87
CA ASP A 63 -3.15 -6.70 -11.02
C ASP A 63 -1.75 -7.26 -10.89
N ILE A 64 -1.36 -7.72 -9.71
CA ILE A 64 -0.04 -8.31 -9.53
C ILE A 64 -0.07 -9.78 -9.95
N PRO A 65 1.07 -10.30 -10.43
CA PRO A 65 1.13 -11.67 -10.91
C PRO A 65 1.27 -12.67 -9.76
N GLY A 66 1.04 -13.93 -10.07
CA GLY A 66 1.24 -15.01 -9.12
C GLY A 66 -0.07 -15.62 -8.68
N ASP A 67 0.01 -16.48 -7.68
CA ASP A 67 -1.16 -17.23 -7.22
C ASP A 67 -2.15 -16.36 -6.46
N MET A 68 -1.71 -15.25 -5.93
CA MET A 68 -2.55 -14.36 -5.16
C MET A 68 -2.51 -12.99 -5.81
N ASP A 69 -3.66 -12.43 -6.15
CA ASP A 69 -3.72 -11.09 -6.71
C ASP A 69 -3.84 -10.06 -5.58
N GLY A 70 -3.94 -8.79 -5.95
CA GLY A 70 -3.99 -7.73 -4.96
C GLY A 70 -5.24 -7.75 -4.10
N PHE A 71 -6.38 -8.18 -4.67
CA PHE A 71 -7.60 -8.29 -3.88
C PHE A 71 -7.43 -9.32 -2.77
N SER A 72 -6.88 -10.47 -3.12
CA SER A 72 -6.69 -11.55 -2.15
C SER A 72 -5.69 -11.16 -1.08
N LEU A 73 -4.62 -10.48 -1.49
CA LEU A 73 -3.64 -9.99 -0.53
C LEU A 73 -4.27 -8.99 0.44
N ALA A 74 -5.09 -8.08 -0.09
CA ALA A 74 -5.75 -7.09 0.76
C ALA A 74 -6.66 -7.75 1.78
N GLN A 75 -7.41 -8.78 1.35
CA GLN A 75 -8.28 -9.49 2.26
C GLN A 75 -7.48 -10.19 3.36
N TRP A 76 -6.36 -10.81 2.98
CA TRP A 76 -5.49 -11.46 3.95
C TRP A 76 -4.98 -10.45 4.97
N VAL A 77 -4.53 -9.29 4.50
CA VAL A 77 -3.99 -8.27 5.40
C VAL A 77 -5.06 -7.76 6.36
N ARG A 78 -6.26 -7.50 5.85
CA ARG A 78 -7.34 -7.02 6.71
C ARG A 78 -7.70 -8.03 7.80
N ARG A 79 -7.59 -9.31 7.48
CA ARG A 79 -7.90 -10.35 8.43
C ARG A 79 -6.75 -10.60 9.40
N GLU A 80 -5.52 -10.66 8.89
CA GLU A 80 -4.37 -11.09 9.67
C GLU A 80 -3.56 -9.94 10.26
N ARG A 81 -3.69 -8.76 9.69
CA ARG A 81 -2.96 -7.56 10.14
C ARG A 81 -3.92 -6.38 10.18
N PRO A 82 -4.93 -6.42 11.05
CA PRO A 82 -5.99 -5.39 11.00
C PRO A 82 -5.51 -3.97 11.28
N GLN A 83 -4.32 -3.81 11.83
CA GLN A 83 -3.80 -2.46 12.08
C GLN A 83 -3.13 -1.86 10.86
N THR A 84 -2.82 -2.67 9.86
CA THR A 84 -2.24 -2.16 8.63
C THR A 84 -3.35 -1.56 7.76
N LYS A 85 -3.19 -0.31 7.36
CA LYS A 85 -4.15 0.34 6.47
C LYS A 85 -3.88 -0.14 5.04
N VAL A 86 -4.93 -0.27 4.24
CA VAL A 86 -4.82 -0.80 2.89
C VAL A 86 -5.31 0.21 1.88
N ILE A 87 -4.51 0.46 0.85
CA ILE A 87 -4.91 1.27 -0.29
C ILE A 87 -4.68 0.41 -1.52
N LEU A 88 -5.72 0.27 -2.34
CA LEU A 88 -5.60 -0.52 -3.56
C LEU A 88 -5.54 0.39 -4.77
N THR A 89 -4.84 -0.05 -5.80
CA THR A 89 -4.82 0.66 -7.06
C THR A 89 -5.09 -0.36 -8.17
N SER A 90 -5.77 0.08 -9.22
CA SER A 90 -6.09 -0.81 -10.32
C SER A 90 -5.70 -0.17 -11.63
N GLY A 91 -5.45 -1.00 -12.63
CA GLY A 91 -5.22 -0.53 -13.96
C GLY A 91 -6.49 -0.05 -14.60
N VAL A 92 -6.34 0.62 -15.74
CA VAL A 92 -7.48 1.21 -16.43
C VAL A 92 -8.46 0.19 -16.96
N ARG A 93 -8.07 -1.08 -16.99
CA ARG A 93 -8.94 -2.12 -17.52
C ARG A 93 -9.95 -2.64 -16.53
N ARG A 94 -9.80 -2.30 -15.25
CA ARG A 94 -10.77 -2.78 -14.27
C ARG A 94 -12.10 -2.10 -14.48
N SER A 95 -13.15 -2.87 -14.28
CA SER A 95 -14.49 -2.34 -14.48
C SER A 95 -14.87 -1.37 -13.37
N ALA A 96 -15.82 -0.52 -13.66
CA ALA A 96 -16.33 0.40 -12.66
C ALA A 96 -16.95 -0.34 -11.48
N GLU A 97 -17.52 -1.51 -11.76
CA GLU A 97 -18.12 -2.31 -10.70
C GLU A 97 -17.08 -2.79 -9.71
N GLU A 98 -15.94 -3.28 -10.21
CA GLU A 98 -14.87 -3.72 -9.33
C GLU A 98 -14.30 -2.55 -8.54
N ALA A 99 -14.15 -1.40 -9.19
CA ALA A 99 -13.65 -0.23 -8.52
C ALA A 99 -14.60 0.21 -7.40
N GLY A 100 -15.91 0.10 -7.65
CA GLY A 100 -16.90 0.42 -6.65
C GLY A 100 -16.79 -0.48 -5.43
N THR A 101 -16.62 -1.79 -5.68
CA THR A 101 -16.45 -2.74 -4.60
C THR A 101 -15.21 -2.42 -3.77
N LEU A 102 -14.12 -2.06 -4.45
CA LEU A 102 -12.90 -1.70 -3.74
C LEU A 102 -13.09 -0.47 -2.88
N CYS A 103 -13.79 0.53 -3.40
CA CYS A 103 -14.02 1.76 -2.66
C CYS A 103 -14.87 1.51 -1.42
N GLU A 104 -15.78 0.55 -1.47
CA GLU A 104 -16.59 0.22 -0.31
C GLU A 104 -15.75 -0.42 0.78
N GLN A 105 -14.67 -1.08 0.41
CA GLN A 105 -13.82 -1.75 1.36
C GLN A 105 -12.64 -0.92 1.80
N GLY A 106 -12.48 0.26 1.26
CA GLY A 106 -11.40 1.13 1.64
C GLY A 106 -10.90 1.98 0.48
N PRO A 107 -9.86 2.74 0.71
CA PRO A 107 -9.34 3.65 -0.32
C PRO A 107 -8.86 2.92 -1.56
N HIS A 108 -9.12 3.53 -2.69
CA HIS A 108 -8.74 2.99 -3.98
C HIS A 108 -8.32 4.13 -4.89
N LEU A 109 -7.19 3.95 -5.59
CA LEU A 109 -6.71 4.92 -6.55
C LEU A 109 -6.59 4.24 -7.90
N ALA A 110 -7.28 4.78 -8.91
CA ALA A 110 -7.18 4.24 -10.26
C ALA A 110 -5.94 4.80 -10.94
N LYS A 111 -5.30 4.00 -11.77
CA LYS A 111 -4.17 4.48 -12.55
C LYS A 111 -4.68 5.22 -13.78
N PRO A 112 -4.01 6.28 -14.20
CA PRO A 112 -2.85 6.87 -13.54
C PRO A 112 -3.30 7.73 -12.36
N TYR A 113 -2.46 7.82 -11.35
CA TYR A 113 -2.78 8.62 -10.18
C TYR A 113 -1.63 9.59 -9.90
N ASP A 114 -1.94 10.66 -9.17
CA ASP A 114 -0.96 11.65 -8.78
C ASP A 114 -0.32 11.18 -7.47
N HIS A 115 0.99 11.18 -7.40
CA HIS A 115 1.70 10.73 -6.20
C HIS A 115 1.31 11.56 -4.97
N ARG A 116 0.98 12.84 -5.17
CA ARG A 116 0.55 13.68 -4.05
C ARG A 116 -0.80 13.23 -3.51
N ASN A 117 -1.67 12.72 -4.38
CA ASN A 117 -2.94 12.19 -3.92
C ASN A 117 -2.73 10.92 -3.09
N LEU A 118 -1.77 10.10 -3.50
CA LEU A 118 -1.41 8.93 -2.72
C LEU A 118 -0.88 9.33 -1.35
N GLU A 119 0.02 10.30 -1.32
CA GLU A 119 0.58 10.77 -0.05
C GLU A 119 -0.51 11.29 0.87
N ARG A 120 -1.45 12.07 0.35
CA ARG A 120 -2.54 12.60 1.14
C ARG A 120 -3.42 11.48 1.68
N CYS A 121 -3.67 10.48 0.86
CA CYS A 121 -4.47 9.33 1.27
C CYS A 121 -3.80 8.60 2.42
N ILE A 122 -2.50 8.36 2.31
CA ILE A 122 -1.74 7.69 3.36
C ILE A 122 -1.82 8.49 4.66
N ARG A 123 -1.55 9.79 4.59
CA ARG A 123 -1.54 10.60 5.80
C ARG A 123 -2.92 10.68 6.45
N ARG A 124 -3.96 10.71 5.62
CA ARG A 124 -5.32 10.74 6.14
C ARG A 124 -5.66 9.45 6.87
N LEU A 125 -5.25 8.32 6.30
CA LEU A 125 -5.51 7.03 6.94
C LEU A 125 -4.75 6.90 8.25
N LEU A 126 -3.51 7.34 8.28
CA LEU A 126 -2.71 7.26 9.50
C LEU A 126 -3.25 8.19 10.58
N ALA A 127 -3.79 9.34 10.19
CA ALA A 127 -4.37 10.27 11.15
C ALA A 127 -5.59 9.68 11.85
N ARG A 128 -6.31 8.80 11.18
CA ARG A 128 -7.50 8.19 11.77
C ARG A 128 -7.18 7.21 12.88
N GLU A 129 -5.91 6.85 12.99
CA GLU A 129 -5.51 5.93 14.05
C GLU A 129 -5.58 6.58 15.39
N ALA A 130 -5.45 7.84 15.44
CA ALA A 130 -5.47 8.53 16.72
C ALA A 130 -6.87 8.60 17.35
#